data_3d144f08a835543bcbbf633332d3f65f
#
_entry.id   3d144f08a835543bcbbf633332d3f65f
#
_cell.length_a   1.000
_cell.length_b   1.000
_cell.length_c   1.000
_cell.angle_alpha   90.00
_cell.angle_beta   90.00
_cell.angle_gamma   90.00
#
_symmetry.space_group_name_H-M   'P 1'
#
loop_
_entity.id
_entity.type
_entity.pdbx_description
1 polymer ?
#
loop_
_entity_poly.entity_id
_entity_poly.type
_entity_poly.pdbx_seq_one_letter_code
_entity_poly.pdbx_strand_id
1 'polypeptide(L)'
;MSQPLTVTLHILDKEYRVSCPPEERSNLEQAARHLDTTMRDIRNSGKVVGVERIAVMAALNISHDMLTGSHQKNADLSAQQAQISELVKRLDQALEGD
;
A
#
# COMPACT_ATOMS: atom_id res chain seq x y z
N MET A 1 17.07 17.47 20.68
CA MET A 1 15.79 17.71 20.08
C MET A 1 15.84 17.59 18.61
N SER A 2 15.15 16.65 18.09
CA SER A 2 15.22 16.43 16.67
C SER A 2 14.25 17.36 15.99
N GLN A 3 14.70 17.96 14.93
CA GLN A 3 13.85 18.79 14.10
C GLN A 3 13.26 17.94 13.00
N PRO A 4 12.03 18.21 12.63
CA PRO A 4 11.41 17.41 11.57
C PRO A 4 12.16 17.59 10.27
N LEU A 5 12.25 16.53 9.53
CA LEU A 5 12.79 16.52 8.19
C LEU A 5 11.64 16.48 7.20
N THR A 6 11.89 17.07 6.04
CA THR A 6 10.97 16.91 4.92
C THR A 6 11.51 15.79 4.06
N VAL A 7 10.71 14.77 3.89
CA VAL A 7 11.08 13.59 3.10
C VAL A 7 10.22 13.56 1.86
N THR A 8 10.85 13.36 0.71
CA THR A 8 10.14 13.25 -0.54
C THR A 8 9.89 11.78 -0.83
N LEU A 9 8.63 11.44 -0.99
CA LEU A 9 8.22 10.07 -1.27
C LEU A 9 7.64 9.99 -2.67
N HIS A 10 7.94 8.89 -3.35
CA HIS A 10 7.40 8.65 -4.68
C HIS A 10 6.46 7.47 -4.61
N ILE A 11 5.19 7.72 -4.86
CA ILE A 11 4.16 6.70 -4.79
C ILE A 11 3.33 6.78 -6.07
N LEU A 12 3.34 5.70 -6.82
CA LEU A 12 2.57 5.55 -8.04
C LEU A 12 2.80 6.72 -8.98
N ASP A 13 4.07 7.02 -9.22
CA ASP A 13 4.50 8.04 -10.17
C ASP A 13 4.21 9.47 -9.73
N LYS A 14 3.86 9.66 -8.46
CA LYS A 14 3.65 10.98 -7.94
C LYS A 14 4.58 11.23 -6.78
N GLU A 15 4.88 12.50 -6.57
CA GLU A 15 5.81 12.90 -5.54
C GLU A 15 5.05 13.54 -4.39
N TYR A 16 5.36 13.12 -3.18
CA TYR A 16 4.73 13.66 -1.98
C TYR A 16 5.80 14.07 -0.99
N ARG A 17 5.58 15.18 -0.32
CA ARG A 17 6.49 15.64 0.71
C ARG A 17 5.83 15.48 2.06
N VAL A 18 6.53 14.81 2.95
CA VAL A 18 6.00 14.49 4.25
C VAL A 18 7.02 14.87 5.29
N SER A 19 6.55 15.43 6.39
CA SER A 19 7.41 15.82 7.48
C SER A 19 7.47 14.68 8.49
N CYS A 20 8.66 14.37 8.97
CA CYS A 20 8.79 13.32 9.97
C CYS A 20 10.03 13.56 10.83
N PRO A 21 10.07 12.98 12.03
CA PRO A 21 11.28 13.03 12.82
C PRO A 21 12.41 12.29 12.11
N PRO A 22 13.65 12.75 12.30
CA PRO A 22 14.76 12.09 11.59
C PRO A 22 14.89 10.60 11.86
N GLU A 23 14.56 10.17 13.05
CA GLU A 23 14.70 8.76 13.40
C GLU A 23 13.64 7.90 12.73
N GLU A 24 12.59 8.51 12.16
CA GLU A 24 11.55 7.77 11.47
C GLU A 24 11.71 7.78 9.98
N ARG A 25 12.73 8.44 9.48
CA ARG A 25 12.89 8.59 8.04
C ARG A 25 13.00 7.26 7.32
N SER A 26 13.84 6.38 7.84
CA SER A 26 14.04 5.07 7.22
C SER A 26 12.75 4.25 7.20
N ASN A 27 12.04 4.26 8.31
CA ASN A 27 10.78 3.54 8.39
C ASN A 27 9.75 4.10 7.43
N LEU A 28 9.71 5.43 7.33
CA LEU A 28 8.76 6.07 6.43
C LEU A 28 9.07 5.74 4.97
N GLU A 29 10.34 5.75 4.62
CA GLU A 29 10.73 5.42 3.26
C GLU A 29 10.41 3.97 2.91
N GLN A 30 10.59 3.07 3.87
CA GLN A 30 10.22 1.68 3.64
C GLN A 30 8.71 1.52 3.49
N ALA A 31 7.97 2.25 4.31
CA ALA A 31 6.50 2.22 4.21
C ALA A 31 6.04 2.73 2.86
N ALA A 32 6.67 3.79 2.37
CA ALA A 32 6.30 4.36 1.08
C ALA A 32 6.59 3.37 -0.04
N ARG A 33 7.72 2.67 0.03
CA ARG A 33 8.03 1.68 -0.99
C ARG A 33 7.05 0.53 -0.96
N HIS A 34 6.66 0.11 0.24
CA HIS A 34 5.68 -0.96 0.35
C HIS A 34 4.34 -0.54 -0.22
N LEU A 35 3.90 0.66 0.11
CA LEU A 35 2.66 1.19 -0.42
C LEU A 35 2.71 1.32 -1.93
N ASP A 36 3.81 1.85 -2.44
CA ASP A 36 3.98 2.00 -3.88
C ASP A 36 3.88 0.66 -4.60
N THR A 37 4.56 -0.35 -4.08
CA THR A 37 4.52 -1.68 -4.68
C THR A 37 3.11 -2.23 -4.64
N THR A 38 2.44 -2.10 -3.51
CA THR A 38 1.07 -2.61 -3.38
C THR A 38 0.14 -1.92 -4.36
N MET A 39 0.27 -0.60 -4.48
CA MET A 39 -0.57 0.14 -5.40
C MET A 39 -0.29 -0.22 -6.85
N ARG A 40 0.97 -0.44 -7.19
CA ARG A 40 1.30 -0.83 -8.57
C ARG A 40 0.74 -2.20 -8.90
N ASP A 41 0.79 -3.12 -7.94
CA ASP A 41 0.22 -4.44 -8.15
C ASP A 41 -1.27 -4.36 -8.40
N ILE A 42 -1.96 -3.52 -7.63
CA ILE A 42 -3.40 -3.35 -7.80
C ILE A 42 -3.70 -2.72 -9.16
N ARG A 43 -2.93 -1.69 -9.52
CA ARG A 43 -3.12 -1.04 -10.82
C ARG A 43 -2.91 -2.03 -11.95
N ASN A 44 -1.88 -2.85 -11.82
CA ASN A 44 -1.54 -3.81 -12.88
C ASN A 44 -2.55 -4.93 -12.99
N SER A 45 -3.37 -5.13 -11.97
CA SER A 45 -4.42 -6.13 -12.06
C SER A 45 -5.47 -5.74 -13.09
N GLY A 46 -5.57 -4.45 -13.39
CA GLY A 46 -6.52 -3.96 -14.37
C GLY A 46 -7.94 -3.93 -13.90
N LYS A 47 -8.19 -4.30 -12.64
CA LYS A 47 -9.55 -4.38 -12.13
C LYS A 47 -9.99 -3.13 -11.40
N VAL A 48 -9.06 -2.28 -11.04
CA VAL A 48 -9.35 -1.07 -10.28
C VAL A 48 -8.82 0.11 -11.06
N VAL A 49 -9.67 1.09 -11.27
CA VAL A 49 -9.32 2.27 -12.04
C VAL A 49 -9.43 3.50 -11.15
N GLY A 50 -8.42 4.36 -11.22
CA GLY A 50 -8.41 5.59 -10.46
C GLY A 50 -7.47 5.49 -9.28
N VAL A 51 -6.66 6.54 -9.12
CA VAL A 51 -5.64 6.55 -8.08
C VAL A 51 -6.26 6.46 -6.70
N GLU A 52 -7.37 7.13 -6.49
CA GLU A 52 -8.01 7.11 -5.19
C GLU A 52 -8.47 5.71 -4.81
N ARG A 53 -9.10 5.01 -5.75
CA ARG A 53 -9.56 3.65 -5.48
C ARG A 53 -8.39 2.72 -5.24
N ILE A 54 -7.34 2.87 -6.03
CA ILE A 54 -6.14 2.06 -5.87
C ILE A 54 -5.55 2.29 -4.48
N ALA A 55 -5.51 3.54 -4.04
CA ALA A 55 -4.96 3.83 -2.72
C ALA A 55 -5.80 3.23 -1.61
N VAL A 56 -7.12 3.30 -1.71
CA VAL A 56 -8.01 2.73 -0.71
C VAL A 56 -7.85 1.22 -0.65
N MET A 57 -7.78 0.59 -1.81
CA MET A 57 -7.59 -0.86 -1.86
C MET A 57 -6.25 -1.26 -1.25
N ALA A 58 -5.21 -0.50 -1.55
CA ALA A 58 -3.89 -0.79 -0.99
C ALA A 58 -3.92 -0.63 0.53
N ALA A 59 -4.56 0.43 1.02
CA ALA A 59 -4.62 0.65 2.45
C ALA A 59 -5.38 -0.47 3.15
N LEU A 60 -6.47 -0.91 2.57
CA LEU A 60 -7.24 -2.00 3.16
C LEU A 60 -6.47 -3.30 3.15
N ASN A 61 -5.74 -3.55 2.08
CA ASN A 61 -4.94 -4.77 1.99
C ASN A 61 -3.83 -4.78 3.04
N ILE A 62 -3.15 -3.66 3.18
CA ILE A 62 -2.07 -3.55 4.16
C ILE A 62 -2.62 -3.66 5.58
N SER A 63 -3.75 -2.99 5.84
CA SER A 63 -4.37 -3.05 7.15
C SER A 63 -4.86 -4.45 7.47
N HIS A 64 -5.41 -5.12 6.49
CA HIS A 64 -5.87 -6.48 6.67
C HIS A 64 -4.70 -7.40 7.04
N ASP A 65 -3.60 -7.27 6.33
CA ASP A 65 -2.43 -8.09 6.62
C ASP A 65 -1.90 -7.82 8.02
N MET A 66 -1.92 -6.56 8.42
CA MET A 66 -1.43 -6.21 9.75
C MET A 66 -2.32 -6.82 10.83
N LEU A 67 -3.63 -6.75 10.64
CA LEU A 67 -4.57 -7.24 11.64
C LEU A 67 -4.62 -8.75 11.72
N THR A 68 -4.38 -9.42 10.61
CA THR A 68 -4.37 -10.88 10.63
C THR A 68 -3.03 -11.43 11.10
N GLY A 69 -2.08 -10.54 11.34
CA GLY A 69 -0.78 -10.98 11.82
C GLY A 69 0.01 -11.73 10.82
N SER A 70 -0.30 -11.53 9.57
CA SER A 70 0.43 -12.26 8.59
C SER A 70 1.72 -11.62 8.39
N HIS A 71 2.52 -11.64 9.36
CA HIS A 71 3.86 -11.33 9.15
C HIS A 71 4.57 -12.55 8.82
N GLN A 72 3.97 -13.41 8.11
CA GLN A 72 4.69 -14.45 7.58
C GLN A 72 5.54 -13.91 6.55
N LYS A 73 6.63 -13.43 6.93
CA LYS A 73 7.57 -12.89 6.05
C LYS A 73 7.89 -13.78 4.94
N ASN A 74 7.78 -15.03 5.21
CA ASN A 74 8.10 -15.99 4.20
C ASN A 74 6.91 -16.50 3.51
N ALA A 75 5.82 -15.88 3.68
CA ALA A 75 4.68 -16.27 2.91
C ALA A 75 5.11 -16.19 1.51
N ASP A 76 4.90 -17.21 0.75
CA ASP A 76 5.30 -17.16 -0.57
C ASP A 76 4.61 -16.07 -1.30
N LEU A 77 5.33 -15.48 -2.22
CA LEU A 77 4.82 -14.37 -2.97
C LEU A 77 3.56 -14.73 -3.72
N SER A 78 3.47 -15.98 -4.16
CA SER A 78 2.27 -16.36 -4.89
C SER A 78 1.05 -16.37 -3.98
N ALA A 79 1.20 -16.77 -2.72
CA ALA A 79 0.09 -16.71 -1.79
C ALA A 79 -0.31 -15.28 -1.53
N GLN A 80 0.66 -14.38 -1.37
CA GLN A 80 0.34 -12.99 -1.17
C GLN A 80 -0.36 -12.39 -2.37
N GLN A 81 0.10 -12.72 -3.56
CA GLN A 81 -0.52 -12.22 -4.76
C GLN A 81 -1.95 -12.73 -4.90
N ALA A 82 -2.17 -13.98 -4.54
CA ALA A 82 -3.51 -14.53 -4.60
C ALA A 82 -4.43 -13.82 -3.61
N GLN A 83 -3.93 -13.52 -2.42
CA GLN A 83 -4.72 -12.81 -1.44
C GLN A 83 -5.05 -11.41 -1.90
N ILE A 84 -4.09 -10.72 -2.47
CA ILE A 84 -4.32 -9.37 -2.96
C ILE A 84 -5.35 -9.40 -4.07
N SER A 85 -5.21 -10.33 -4.99
CA SER A 85 -6.13 -10.42 -6.11
C SER A 85 -7.55 -10.68 -5.65
N GLU A 86 -7.71 -11.57 -4.68
CA GLU A 86 -9.04 -11.90 -4.19
C GLU A 86 -9.64 -10.74 -3.42
N LEU A 87 -8.84 -10.06 -2.62
CA LEU A 87 -9.34 -8.94 -1.86
C LEU A 87 -9.76 -7.81 -2.78
N VAL A 88 -8.95 -7.51 -3.78
CA VAL A 88 -9.30 -6.49 -4.75
C VAL A 88 -10.61 -6.83 -5.45
N LYS A 89 -10.77 -8.09 -5.81
CA LYS A 89 -11.98 -8.52 -6.49
C LYS A 89 -13.21 -8.32 -5.61
N ARG A 90 -13.12 -8.68 -4.34
CA ARG A 90 -14.23 -8.53 -3.42
C ARG A 90 -14.58 -7.08 -3.18
N LEU A 91 -13.56 -6.26 -2.99
CA LEU A 91 -13.78 -4.85 -2.71
C LEU A 91 -14.29 -4.12 -3.94
N ASP A 92 -13.80 -4.51 -5.12
CA ASP A 92 -14.27 -3.91 -6.34
C ASP A 92 -15.76 -4.19 -6.54
N GLN A 93 -16.19 -5.41 -6.25
CA GLN A 93 -17.59 -5.76 -6.33
C GLN A 93 -18.43 -4.96 -5.34
N ALA A 94 -17.92 -4.77 -4.14
CA ALA A 94 -18.64 -4.00 -3.14
C ALA A 94 -18.76 -2.53 -3.55
N LEU A 95 -17.69 -2.00 -4.12
CA LEU A 95 -17.71 -0.60 -4.55
C LEU A 95 -18.63 -0.38 -5.74
N GLU A 96 -18.73 -1.39 -6.60
CA GLU A 96 -19.63 -1.28 -7.73
C GLU A 96 -21.09 -1.31 -7.31
N GLY A 97 -21.36 -1.91 -6.18
CA GLY A 97 -22.72 -2.03 -5.70
C GLY A 97 -23.31 -0.72 -5.27
N ASP A 98 -22.48 0.28 -5.17
CA ASP A 98 -23.00 1.60 -4.85
C ASP A 98 -23.50 2.27 -6.10
#